data_b638290e4c4a6d7fafc35547fc0ab7e5
#
_entry.id   b638290e4c4a6d7fafc35547fc0ab7e5
#
_cell.length_a   1.000
_cell.length_b   1.000
_cell.length_c   1.000
_cell.angle_alpha   90.00
_cell.angle_beta   90.00
_cell.angle_gamma   90.00
#
_symmetry.space_group_name_H-M   'P 1'
#
loop_
_entity.id
_entity.type
_entity.pdbx_description
1 polymer ?
#
loop_
_entity_poly.entity_id
_entity_poly.type
_entity_poly.pdbx_seq_one_letter_code
_entity_poly.pdbx_strand_id
1 'polypeptide(L)'
;MISTSRPVLGAAQRIAAAHRALSTVTVTKTSASDSTGRLEALRTRLAEEDANIHDFAGGDDSIHVSTTVPAKRRKAPPKSARILPKPQWLKAQPATSENYKALRSTVRELGLATVCEEAKCPNIGECWGGGEDNVATATIMIMGDTCTRGCSFCAVKTSRAPPPLDPEEPEKVATAVTKWGLDYVVLTSVDRDDIEDQGAGHFRSVVQKLKQKDPNILVEALTPDFRGELGLVDLVATSGLDVYAHNVETVERLQKRVRDRRAGYEQSMSVLRRVKEVNDIVLTKTSLMLGLGETDDDIRATMEDLRSNDVDVLTFGQYLQPSRRHLPVKEYVTPEKFDEWRVEAEALGFKYVASGPMVRSSYKAGEFFLKNLIKEKEAAKAAVSG
;
A
#
# COMPACT_ATOMS: atom_id res chain seq x y z
N MET A 1 22.62 6.38 -71.74
CA MET A 1 23.21 5.46 -70.77
C MET A 1 22.09 5.11 -69.77
N ILE A 2 21.59 3.89 -69.90
CA ILE A 2 20.39 3.41 -69.24
C ILE A 2 20.84 2.65 -67.94
N SER A 3 20.47 3.16 -66.77
CA SER A 3 20.74 2.47 -65.53
C SER A 3 19.47 1.70 -65.07
N THR A 4 19.59 0.38 -65.01
CA THR A 4 18.56 -0.56 -64.65
C THR A 4 18.56 -0.75 -63.14
N SER A 5 17.51 -0.28 -62.44
CA SER A 5 17.22 -0.57 -61.06
C SER A 5 16.55 -1.94 -60.89
N ARG A 6 17.12 -2.79 -60.05
CA ARG A 6 16.50 -4.06 -59.57
C ARG A 6 15.45 -3.80 -58.53
N PRO A 7 14.30 -4.48 -58.53
CA PRO A 7 13.31 -4.35 -57.47
C PRO A 7 13.66 -5.24 -56.25
N VAL A 8 13.60 -4.64 -55.07
CA VAL A 8 13.66 -5.35 -53.80
C VAL A 8 12.28 -5.98 -53.53
N LEU A 9 12.19 -7.29 -53.63
CA LEU A 9 10.98 -8.03 -53.24
C LEU A 9 10.84 -8.08 -51.71
N GLY A 10 9.65 -7.72 -51.27
CA GLY A 10 9.34 -7.29 -49.95
C GLY A 10 9.24 -8.34 -48.83
N ALA A 11 9.32 -7.82 -47.64
CA ALA A 11 9.19 -8.47 -46.36
C ALA A 11 7.83 -9.19 -46.12
N ALA A 12 6.85 -8.99 -47.01
CA ALA A 12 5.50 -9.56 -46.88
C ALA A 12 5.41 -11.08 -47.11
N GLN A 13 6.37 -11.66 -47.83
CA GLN A 13 6.35 -13.12 -48.13
C GLN A 13 6.97 -13.98 -46.99
N ARG A 14 7.70 -13.41 -46.08
CA ARG A 14 8.26 -14.15 -44.90
C ARG A 14 7.30 -14.28 -43.74
N ILE A 15 6.27 -13.44 -43.65
CA ILE A 15 5.25 -13.50 -42.57
C ILE A 15 4.19 -14.57 -42.85
N ALA A 16 3.91 -14.90 -44.11
CA ALA A 16 2.92 -15.91 -44.49
C ALA A 16 3.37 -17.38 -44.22
N ALA A 17 4.67 -17.63 -44.11
CA ALA A 17 5.19 -18.96 -43.80
C ALA A 17 5.17 -19.30 -42.30
N ALA A 18 5.22 -18.28 -41.41
CA ALA A 18 5.19 -18.48 -39.97
C ALA A 18 3.77 -18.72 -39.43
N HIS A 19 2.71 -18.27 -40.13
CA HIS A 19 1.32 -18.43 -39.71
C HIS A 19 0.71 -19.81 -40.02
N ARG A 20 1.39 -20.67 -40.80
CA ARG A 20 0.88 -22.02 -41.15
C ARG A 20 1.29 -23.13 -40.19
N ALA A 21 2.19 -22.85 -39.23
CA ALA A 21 2.68 -23.87 -38.29
C ALA A 21 1.97 -23.85 -36.90
N LEU A 22 0.96 -22.97 -36.68
CA LEU A 22 0.29 -22.81 -35.39
C LEU A 22 -1.15 -23.31 -35.31
N SER A 23 -1.64 -24.03 -36.33
CA SER A 23 -3.01 -24.57 -36.30
C SER A 23 -3.03 -26.10 -36.33
N THR A 24 -2.76 -26.72 -35.18
CA THR A 24 -3.38 -27.97 -34.69
C THR A 24 -2.78 -28.36 -33.33
N VAL A 25 -3.24 -27.71 -32.27
CA VAL A 25 -3.12 -28.30 -30.93
C VAL A 25 -4.53 -28.59 -30.44
N THR A 26 -4.94 -29.83 -30.58
CA THR A 26 -6.17 -30.35 -30.00
C THR A 26 -5.93 -30.53 -28.49
N VAL A 27 -6.59 -29.70 -27.67
CA VAL A 27 -6.54 -29.83 -26.20
C VAL A 27 -7.53 -30.92 -25.78
N THR A 28 -7.04 -32.12 -25.57
CA THR A 28 -7.77 -33.16 -24.82
C THR A 28 -7.59 -32.95 -23.33
N LYS A 29 -8.70 -32.77 -22.59
CA LYS A 29 -8.72 -32.75 -21.12
C LYS A 29 -8.34 -34.14 -20.62
N THR A 30 -7.19 -34.25 -19.94
CA THR A 30 -6.83 -35.45 -19.16
C THR A 30 -6.69 -35.07 -17.68
N SER A 31 -7.14 -35.96 -16.83
CA SER A 31 -7.27 -35.86 -15.36
C SER A 31 -5.94 -35.64 -14.61
N ALA A 32 -6.05 -35.08 -13.42
CA ALA A 32 -4.99 -34.60 -12.54
C ALA A 32 -4.15 -35.70 -11.85
N SER A 33 -3.51 -36.61 -12.58
CA SER A 33 -2.62 -37.63 -11.99
C SER A 33 -1.23 -37.78 -12.66
N ASP A 34 -0.83 -36.89 -13.59
CA ASP A 34 0.44 -37.06 -14.29
C ASP A 34 1.27 -35.79 -14.42
N SER A 35 1.51 -35.12 -13.29
CA SER A 35 2.32 -33.90 -13.26
C SER A 35 3.84 -34.15 -13.31
N THR A 36 4.28 -35.34 -12.89
CA THR A 36 5.71 -35.76 -12.90
C THR A 36 6.19 -36.18 -14.27
N GLY A 37 5.42 -36.99 -14.98
CA GLY A 37 5.77 -37.43 -16.34
C GLY A 37 5.81 -36.29 -17.36
N ARG A 38 4.96 -35.29 -17.20
CA ARG A 38 4.93 -34.11 -18.10
C ARG A 38 6.13 -33.17 -17.93
N LEU A 39 6.64 -33.04 -16.71
CA LEU A 39 7.86 -32.28 -16.39
C LEU A 39 9.14 -32.98 -16.91
N GLU A 40 9.16 -34.32 -16.83
CA GLU A 40 10.27 -35.09 -17.36
C GLU A 40 10.29 -35.08 -18.89
N ALA A 41 9.13 -35.25 -19.54
CA ALA A 41 9.02 -35.12 -21.01
C ALA A 41 9.40 -33.72 -21.51
N LEU A 42 9.08 -32.65 -20.76
CA LEU A 42 9.51 -31.28 -21.10
C LEU A 42 11.02 -31.10 -20.94
N ARG A 43 11.62 -31.69 -19.93
CA ARG A 43 13.08 -31.67 -19.70
C ARG A 43 13.82 -32.41 -20.79
N THR A 44 13.31 -33.55 -21.22
CA THR A 44 13.90 -34.37 -22.31
C THR A 44 13.82 -33.60 -23.65
N ARG A 45 12.69 -32.98 -23.97
CA ARG A 45 12.56 -32.14 -25.16
C ARG A 45 13.48 -30.91 -25.14
N LEU A 46 13.62 -30.24 -23.99
CA LEU A 46 14.54 -29.10 -23.84
C LEU A 46 16.02 -29.51 -23.88
N ALA A 47 16.33 -30.78 -23.61
CA ALA A 47 17.68 -31.33 -23.72
C ALA A 47 17.99 -31.82 -25.15
N GLU A 48 16.98 -32.20 -25.92
CA GLU A 48 17.09 -32.63 -27.30
C GLU A 48 17.04 -31.48 -28.31
N GLU A 49 16.41 -30.37 -27.99
CA GLU A 49 16.48 -29.12 -28.72
C GLU A 49 17.71 -28.37 -28.18
N ASP A 50 18.80 -28.35 -28.94
CA ASP A 50 20.07 -27.65 -28.62
C ASP A 50 19.87 -26.10 -28.59
N ALA A 51 18.72 -25.66 -28.04
CA ALA A 51 18.34 -24.26 -27.94
C ALA A 51 19.06 -23.64 -26.72
N ASN A 52 20.06 -22.84 -27.01
CA ASN A 52 20.80 -22.08 -26.03
C ASN A 52 20.11 -20.71 -25.84
N ILE A 53 20.26 -20.11 -24.65
CA ILE A 53 19.73 -18.79 -24.32
C ILE A 53 20.14 -17.70 -25.33
N HIS A 54 21.19 -17.94 -26.09
CA HIS A 54 21.65 -17.09 -27.19
C HIS A 54 20.74 -17.12 -28.41
N ASP A 55 19.90 -18.13 -28.62
CA ASP A 55 18.97 -18.22 -29.73
C ASP A 55 17.76 -17.30 -29.60
N PHE A 56 17.55 -16.77 -28.40
CA PHE A 56 16.50 -15.79 -28.06
C PHE A 56 16.99 -14.34 -28.05
N ALA A 57 18.31 -14.10 -28.08
CA ALA A 57 18.91 -12.78 -28.20
C ALA A 57 19.21 -12.51 -29.67
N GLY A 58 18.29 -11.86 -30.37
CA GLY A 58 18.52 -11.39 -31.74
C GLY A 58 19.80 -10.56 -31.82
N GLY A 59 20.70 -10.94 -32.70
CA GLY A 59 22.05 -10.46 -32.76
C GLY A 59 22.20 -8.95 -32.86
N ASP A 60 22.86 -8.39 -31.89
CA ASP A 60 23.70 -7.20 -31.99
C ASP A 60 24.86 -7.38 -30.98
N ASP A 61 26.09 -7.40 -31.50
CA ASP A 61 27.32 -7.77 -30.81
C ASP A 61 27.86 -6.70 -29.84
N SER A 62 27.01 -5.85 -29.28
CA SER A 62 27.43 -4.73 -28.42
C SER A 62 26.87 -4.74 -26.99
N ILE A 63 26.36 -5.86 -26.47
CA ILE A 63 25.92 -5.92 -25.07
C ILE A 63 27.09 -6.40 -24.19
N HIS A 64 27.78 -5.45 -23.56
CA HIS A 64 28.63 -5.72 -22.42
C HIS A 64 27.77 -6.22 -21.25
N VAL A 65 27.77 -7.54 -21.03
CA VAL A 65 27.20 -8.14 -19.82
C VAL A 65 28.11 -7.77 -18.65
N SER A 66 27.71 -6.71 -17.95
CA SER A 66 28.27 -6.40 -16.63
C SER A 66 27.91 -7.56 -15.68
N THR A 67 28.91 -8.28 -15.23
CA THR A 67 28.77 -9.32 -14.19
C THR A 67 28.34 -8.67 -12.88
N THR A 68 27.06 -8.40 -12.72
CA THR A 68 26.49 -8.02 -11.44
C THR A 68 26.57 -9.21 -10.49
N VAL A 69 27.32 -9.03 -9.41
CA VAL A 69 27.39 -9.95 -8.28
C VAL A 69 25.96 -10.39 -7.91
N PRO A 70 25.66 -11.69 -7.87
CA PRO A 70 24.33 -12.16 -7.56
C PRO A 70 23.91 -11.62 -6.20
N ALA A 71 22.81 -10.86 -6.17
CA ALA A 71 22.21 -10.41 -4.93
C ALA A 71 22.04 -11.64 -4.04
N LYS A 72 22.63 -11.65 -2.84
CA LYS A 72 22.53 -12.75 -1.89
C LYS A 72 21.05 -13.10 -1.73
N ARG A 73 20.62 -14.21 -2.32
CA ARG A 73 19.26 -14.75 -2.13
C ARG A 73 19.05 -14.81 -0.62
N ARG A 74 18.10 -14.02 -0.11
CA ARG A 74 17.64 -14.18 1.28
C ARG A 74 17.29 -15.66 1.43
N LYS A 75 17.99 -16.37 2.31
CA LYS A 75 17.71 -17.77 2.61
C LYS A 75 16.23 -17.85 2.98
N ALA A 76 15.49 -18.71 2.30
CA ALA A 76 14.11 -19.00 2.69
C ALA A 76 14.10 -19.34 4.19
N PRO A 77 13.14 -18.83 4.97
CA PRO A 77 13.08 -19.16 6.39
C PRO A 77 13.03 -20.68 6.55
N PRO A 78 13.66 -21.22 7.60
CA PRO A 78 13.70 -22.65 7.82
C PRO A 78 12.28 -23.21 7.81
N LYS A 79 12.10 -24.39 7.17
CA LYS A 79 10.79 -25.07 7.01
C LYS A 79 10.05 -25.38 8.31
N SER A 80 10.66 -25.11 9.46
CA SER A 80 10.16 -25.37 10.81
C SER A 80 9.53 -24.17 11.53
N ALA A 81 9.43 -23.00 10.93
CA ALA A 81 8.69 -21.89 11.55
C ALA A 81 7.20 -22.27 11.59
N ARG A 82 6.75 -22.72 12.75
CA ARG A 82 5.38 -23.12 13.00
C ARG A 82 4.50 -21.88 12.79
N ILE A 83 3.65 -21.90 11.76
CA ILE A 83 2.66 -20.83 11.57
C ILE A 83 1.67 -20.99 12.72
N LEU A 84 1.54 -19.95 13.55
CA LEU A 84 0.55 -19.92 14.61
C LEU A 84 -0.86 -19.98 13.99
N PRO A 85 -1.75 -20.85 14.46
CA PRO A 85 -3.13 -20.88 13.98
C PRO A 85 -3.83 -19.57 14.35
N LYS A 86 -4.55 -19.00 13.39
CA LYS A 86 -5.33 -17.78 13.63
C LYS A 86 -6.46 -18.04 14.62
N PRO A 87 -6.57 -17.29 15.72
CA PRO A 87 -7.69 -17.38 16.65
C PRO A 87 -9.02 -16.95 16.00
N GLN A 88 -10.13 -17.22 16.70
CA GLN A 88 -11.47 -16.96 16.13
C GLN A 88 -11.75 -15.48 15.89
N TRP A 89 -11.27 -14.61 16.77
CA TRP A 89 -11.46 -13.14 16.67
C TRP A 89 -10.72 -12.48 15.50
N LEU A 90 -9.88 -13.24 14.76
CA LEU A 90 -9.18 -12.77 13.55
C LEU A 90 -9.80 -13.33 12.26
N LYS A 91 -11.02 -13.85 12.31
CA LYS A 91 -11.73 -14.29 11.10
C LYS A 91 -12.38 -13.11 10.42
N ALA A 92 -11.98 -12.88 9.17
CA ALA A 92 -12.56 -11.85 8.30
C ALA A 92 -13.95 -12.25 7.82
N GLN A 93 -14.82 -11.28 7.60
CA GLN A 93 -16.11 -11.47 6.93
C GLN A 93 -15.90 -11.64 5.41
N PRO A 94 -16.72 -12.47 4.73
CA PRO A 94 -16.62 -12.62 3.29
C PRO A 94 -17.04 -11.35 2.55
N ALA A 95 -16.27 -10.98 1.51
CA ALA A 95 -16.49 -9.80 0.68
C ALA A 95 -17.54 -10.09 -0.43
N THR A 96 -18.81 -10.13 -0.08
CA THR A 96 -19.91 -10.56 -0.99
C THR A 96 -21.05 -9.56 -1.15
N SER A 97 -21.05 -8.44 -0.40
CA SER A 97 -22.13 -7.45 -0.44
C SER A 97 -22.27 -6.73 -1.79
N GLU A 98 -23.43 -6.18 -2.08
CA GLU A 98 -23.66 -5.38 -3.30
C GLU A 98 -22.82 -4.09 -3.29
N ASN A 99 -22.70 -3.44 -2.13
CA ASN A 99 -21.83 -2.26 -1.96
C ASN A 99 -20.37 -2.59 -2.32
N TYR A 100 -19.86 -3.73 -1.87
CA TYR A 100 -18.52 -4.20 -2.24
C TYR A 100 -18.35 -4.35 -3.75
N LYS A 101 -19.35 -4.96 -4.43
CA LYS A 101 -19.30 -5.15 -5.88
C LYS A 101 -19.35 -3.82 -6.64
N ALA A 102 -20.20 -2.89 -6.21
CA ALA A 102 -20.33 -1.56 -6.80
C ALA A 102 -19.02 -0.74 -6.66
N LEU A 103 -18.44 -0.67 -5.45
CA LEU A 103 -17.17 -0.01 -5.22
C LEU A 103 -16.06 -0.60 -6.08
N ARG A 104 -15.96 -1.93 -6.12
CA ARG A 104 -14.94 -2.62 -6.91
C ARG A 104 -15.08 -2.36 -8.41
N SER A 105 -16.31 -2.29 -8.92
CA SER A 105 -16.55 -1.94 -10.34
C SER A 105 -16.03 -0.54 -10.66
N THR A 106 -16.39 0.44 -9.84
CA THR A 106 -15.97 1.84 -10.05
C THR A 106 -14.45 2.03 -9.95
N VAL A 107 -13.81 1.40 -8.95
CA VAL A 107 -12.34 1.42 -8.81
C VAL A 107 -11.67 0.92 -10.08
N ARG A 108 -12.16 -0.18 -10.65
CA ARG A 108 -11.63 -0.77 -11.89
C ARG A 108 -11.92 0.04 -13.14
N GLU A 109 -13.14 0.56 -13.27
CA GLU A 109 -13.55 1.41 -14.39
C GLU A 109 -12.69 2.67 -14.51
N LEU A 110 -12.28 3.24 -13.38
CA LEU A 110 -11.45 4.44 -13.33
C LEU A 110 -9.94 4.14 -13.28
N GLY A 111 -9.56 2.87 -13.27
CA GLY A 111 -8.14 2.45 -13.21
C GLY A 111 -7.45 2.84 -11.91
N LEU A 112 -8.20 2.98 -10.79
CA LEU A 112 -7.67 3.34 -9.49
C LEU A 112 -7.15 2.11 -8.73
N ALA A 113 -6.17 2.32 -7.86
CA ALA A 113 -5.68 1.31 -6.93
C ALA A 113 -6.22 1.57 -5.52
N THR A 114 -6.38 0.50 -4.74
CA THR A 114 -6.74 0.59 -3.31
C THR A 114 -5.81 -0.23 -2.45
N VAL A 115 -5.42 0.27 -1.30
CA VAL A 115 -4.63 -0.50 -0.34
C VAL A 115 -5.40 -1.74 0.15
N CYS A 116 -6.73 -1.69 0.11
CA CYS A 116 -7.58 -2.80 0.51
C CYS A 116 -7.36 -4.04 -0.36
N GLU A 117 -7.19 -3.88 -1.67
CA GLU A 117 -6.87 -4.96 -2.62
C GLU A 117 -5.37 -5.26 -2.63
N GLU A 118 -4.50 -4.27 -2.81
CA GLU A 118 -3.05 -4.44 -3.00
C GLU A 118 -2.36 -5.00 -1.75
N ALA A 119 -2.71 -4.51 -0.56
CA ALA A 119 -2.20 -5.03 0.70
C ALA A 119 -2.94 -6.28 1.21
N LYS A 120 -3.94 -6.78 0.46
CA LYS A 120 -4.76 -7.96 0.85
C LYS A 120 -5.40 -7.79 2.24
N CYS A 121 -6.04 -6.64 2.45
CA CYS A 121 -6.64 -6.30 3.73
C CYS A 121 -7.74 -7.31 4.11
N PRO A 122 -7.70 -7.91 5.30
CA PRO A 122 -8.72 -8.87 5.72
C PRO A 122 -10.10 -8.23 5.96
N ASN A 123 -10.15 -6.92 6.16
CA ASN A 123 -11.39 -6.19 6.47
C ASN A 123 -12.13 -5.69 5.23
N ILE A 124 -11.64 -5.99 4.02
CA ILE A 124 -12.21 -5.47 2.78
C ILE A 124 -13.72 -5.74 2.67
N GLY A 125 -14.17 -6.92 3.13
CA GLY A 125 -15.59 -7.29 3.10
C GLY A 125 -16.46 -6.41 4.00
N GLU A 126 -15.98 -6.07 5.19
CA GLU A 126 -16.66 -5.21 6.15
C GLU A 126 -16.59 -3.74 5.70
N CYS A 127 -15.39 -3.22 5.43
CA CYS A 127 -15.19 -1.81 5.07
C CYS A 127 -15.95 -1.41 3.79
N TRP A 128 -15.89 -2.23 2.76
CA TRP A 128 -16.58 -1.95 1.49
C TRP A 128 -18.04 -2.35 1.52
N GLY A 129 -18.40 -3.24 2.46
CA GLY A 129 -19.79 -3.64 2.68
C GLY A 129 -20.61 -2.60 3.41
N GLY A 130 -19.99 -1.67 4.10
CA GLY A 130 -20.63 -0.62 4.89
C GLY A 130 -20.91 -1.01 6.34
N GLY A 131 -20.54 -2.21 6.79
CA GLY A 131 -20.78 -2.67 8.16
C GLY A 131 -22.22 -2.56 8.63
N GLU A 132 -22.41 -2.43 9.95
CA GLU A 132 -23.74 -2.23 10.55
C GLU A 132 -24.32 -0.84 10.28
N ASP A 133 -23.47 0.18 10.10
CA ASP A 133 -23.86 1.58 9.90
C ASP A 133 -24.06 1.96 8.41
N ASN A 134 -23.88 1.00 7.50
CA ASN A 134 -24.01 1.20 6.04
C ASN A 134 -23.05 2.26 5.45
N VAL A 135 -21.98 2.63 6.16
CA VAL A 135 -20.97 3.60 5.72
C VAL A 135 -19.79 2.86 5.12
N ALA A 136 -19.71 2.80 3.81
CA ALA A 136 -18.59 2.19 3.13
C ALA A 136 -17.34 3.08 3.23
N THR A 137 -16.20 2.48 3.57
CA THR A 137 -14.91 3.17 3.63
C THR A 137 -13.93 2.49 2.69
N ALA A 138 -13.42 3.24 1.73
CA ALA A 138 -12.34 2.78 0.85
C ALA A 138 -11.10 3.66 1.07
N THR A 139 -9.92 3.02 1.08
CA THR A 139 -8.65 3.73 1.11
C THR A 139 -8.05 3.72 -0.28
N ILE A 140 -8.05 4.86 -0.93
CA ILE A 140 -7.53 5.02 -2.30
C ILE A 140 -6.01 5.10 -2.22
N MET A 141 -5.33 4.28 -3.02
CA MET A 141 -3.88 4.27 -3.15
C MET A 141 -3.49 5.04 -4.41
N ILE A 142 -2.88 6.19 -4.23
CA ILE A 142 -2.40 7.05 -5.31
C ILE A 142 -0.94 6.73 -5.67
N MET A 143 -0.49 7.20 -6.83
CA MET A 143 0.84 6.97 -7.39
C MET A 143 1.10 5.51 -7.80
N GLY A 144 0.03 4.78 -8.12
CA GLY A 144 0.10 3.40 -8.61
C GLY A 144 0.24 2.35 -7.49
N ASP A 145 0.60 1.12 -7.89
CA ASP A 145 0.60 -0.09 -7.05
C ASP A 145 2.01 -0.60 -6.70
N THR A 146 3.06 0.14 -7.07
CA THR A 146 4.44 -0.34 -6.97
C THR A 146 5.31 0.61 -6.15
N CYS A 147 5.78 0.14 -4.99
CA CYS A 147 6.57 0.88 -4.00
C CYS A 147 8.08 0.77 -4.29
N THR A 148 8.85 1.81 -4.01
CA THR A 148 10.32 1.77 -4.09
C THR A 148 10.95 1.10 -2.87
N ARG A 149 10.21 0.94 -1.76
CA ARG A 149 10.69 0.38 -0.49
C ARG A 149 10.19 -1.04 -0.25
N GLY A 150 10.98 -1.82 0.49
CA GLY A 150 10.71 -3.24 0.77
C GLY A 150 10.51 -3.54 2.25
N CYS A 151 9.51 -2.93 2.89
CA CYS A 151 9.16 -3.22 4.27
C CYS A 151 8.81 -4.70 4.45
N SER A 152 9.35 -5.35 5.49
CA SER A 152 9.25 -6.81 5.65
C SER A 152 7.86 -7.31 6.01
N PHE A 153 6.96 -6.41 6.39
CA PHE A 153 5.54 -6.71 6.72
C PHE A 153 4.60 -6.51 5.53
N CYS A 154 4.99 -5.69 4.53
CA CYS A 154 4.10 -5.17 3.50
C CYS A 154 4.01 -6.11 2.28
N ALA A 155 2.79 -6.30 1.75
CA ALA A 155 2.51 -7.13 0.59
C ALA A 155 2.54 -6.39 -0.75
N VAL A 156 2.63 -5.06 -0.74
CA VAL A 156 2.67 -4.22 -1.94
C VAL A 156 3.87 -4.59 -2.82
N LYS A 157 3.68 -4.55 -4.12
CA LYS A 157 4.75 -4.80 -5.11
C LYS A 157 5.89 -3.82 -4.91
N THR A 158 7.12 -4.28 -5.16
CA THR A 158 8.31 -3.44 -5.03
C THR A 158 9.13 -3.41 -6.32
N SER A 159 9.55 -2.21 -6.73
CA SER A 159 10.46 -2.01 -7.85
C SER A 159 11.35 -0.78 -7.58
N ARG A 160 12.56 -0.78 -8.11
CA ARG A 160 13.43 0.41 -8.09
C ARG A 160 13.07 1.42 -9.20
N ALA A 161 12.30 0.98 -10.18
CA ALA A 161 11.80 1.78 -11.28
C ALA A 161 10.30 1.48 -11.45
N PRO A 162 9.42 2.07 -10.62
CA PRO A 162 7.98 1.98 -10.78
C PRO A 162 7.54 2.65 -12.08
N PRO A 163 6.34 2.36 -12.59
CA PRO A 163 5.76 3.11 -13.70
C PRO A 163 5.68 4.62 -13.39
N PRO A 164 5.70 5.50 -14.41
CA PRO A 164 5.51 6.93 -14.21
C PRO A 164 4.15 7.21 -13.58
N LEU A 165 4.03 8.37 -12.92
CA LEU A 165 2.76 8.82 -12.36
C LEU A 165 1.75 9.11 -13.48
N ASP A 166 0.48 8.80 -13.24
CA ASP A 166 -0.61 9.23 -14.11
C ASP A 166 -0.97 10.69 -13.80
N PRO A 167 -0.74 11.64 -14.72
CA PRO A 167 -1.06 13.04 -14.48
C PRO A 167 -2.57 13.30 -14.33
N GLU A 168 -3.44 12.39 -14.79
CA GLU A 168 -4.89 12.47 -14.66
C GLU A 168 -5.41 11.84 -13.36
N GLU A 169 -4.57 11.12 -12.60
CA GLU A 169 -5.00 10.44 -11.37
C GLU A 169 -5.68 11.39 -10.36
N PRO A 170 -5.20 12.64 -10.11
CA PRO A 170 -5.88 13.56 -9.20
C PRO A 170 -7.33 13.86 -9.60
N GLU A 171 -7.61 14.02 -10.89
CA GLU A 171 -8.96 14.27 -11.40
C GLU A 171 -9.83 13.01 -11.33
N LYS A 172 -9.27 11.85 -11.66
CA LYS A 172 -9.95 10.54 -11.57
C LYS A 172 -10.36 10.23 -10.14
N VAL A 173 -9.44 10.43 -9.17
CA VAL A 173 -9.71 10.24 -7.74
C VAL A 173 -10.84 11.17 -7.26
N ALA A 174 -10.73 12.46 -7.57
CA ALA A 174 -11.73 13.43 -7.16
C ALA A 174 -13.13 13.12 -7.77
N THR A 175 -13.16 12.66 -9.02
CA THR A 175 -14.39 12.23 -9.70
C THR A 175 -15.00 10.97 -9.06
N ALA A 176 -14.18 9.99 -8.72
CA ALA A 176 -14.63 8.77 -8.05
C ALA A 176 -15.27 9.07 -6.70
N VAL A 177 -14.58 9.84 -5.87
CA VAL A 177 -15.01 10.18 -4.52
C VAL A 177 -16.31 10.97 -4.53
N THR A 178 -16.44 11.95 -5.43
CA THR A 178 -17.68 12.71 -5.62
C THR A 178 -18.83 11.81 -6.08
N LYS A 179 -18.57 10.89 -7.02
CA LYS A 179 -19.59 9.93 -7.52
C LYS A 179 -20.08 8.98 -6.41
N TRP A 180 -19.22 8.65 -5.45
CA TRP A 180 -19.59 7.81 -4.31
C TRP A 180 -20.35 8.57 -3.22
N GLY A 181 -20.33 9.90 -3.23
CA GLY A 181 -21.00 10.73 -2.22
C GLY A 181 -20.42 10.54 -0.82
N LEU A 182 -19.10 10.40 -0.72
CA LEU A 182 -18.42 10.21 0.55
C LEU A 182 -18.21 11.55 1.25
N ASP A 183 -18.48 11.59 2.55
CA ASP A 183 -18.15 12.74 3.41
C ASP A 183 -16.69 12.68 3.94
N TYR A 184 -16.07 11.50 3.87
CA TYR A 184 -14.72 11.26 4.37
C TYR A 184 -13.97 10.32 3.42
N VAL A 185 -12.75 10.69 3.06
CA VAL A 185 -11.90 9.87 2.20
C VAL A 185 -10.52 9.70 2.82
N VAL A 186 -9.97 8.48 2.74
CA VAL A 186 -8.58 8.20 3.09
C VAL A 186 -7.78 8.01 1.80
N LEU A 187 -6.78 8.86 1.63
CA LEU A 187 -5.75 8.74 0.60
C LEU A 187 -4.53 8.07 1.22
N THR A 188 -3.91 7.16 0.51
CA THR A 188 -2.58 6.65 0.85
C THR A 188 -1.75 6.51 -0.41
N SER A 189 -0.49 6.16 -0.28
CA SER A 189 0.37 5.96 -1.44
C SER A 189 1.41 4.86 -1.20
N VAL A 190 2.11 4.54 -2.28
CA VAL A 190 3.41 3.85 -2.24
C VAL A 190 4.53 4.88 -2.01
N ASP A 191 5.69 4.44 -1.51
CA ASP A 191 6.89 5.29 -1.52
C ASP A 191 7.42 5.43 -2.95
N ARG A 192 7.77 6.65 -3.32
CA ARG A 192 8.31 7.04 -4.63
C ARG A 192 9.65 7.74 -4.50
N ASP A 193 10.64 7.03 -3.88
CA ASP A 193 12.01 7.54 -3.74
C ASP A 193 12.72 7.75 -5.11
N ASP A 194 12.10 7.38 -6.20
CA ASP A 194 12.58 7.51 -7.58
C ASP A 194 12.29 8.89 -8.20
N ILE A 195 11.39 9.69 -7.63
CA ILE A 195 11.08 11.05 -8.08
C ILE A 195 11.52 12.09 -7.04
N GLU A 196 11.83 13.28 -7.53
CA GLU A 196 12.49 14.34 -6.75
C GLU A 196 11.69 14.75 -5.52
N ASP A 197 10.39 15.05 -5.71
CA ASP A 197 9.47 15.46 -4.63
C ASP A 197 8.81 14.28 -3.91
N GLN A 198 9.24 13.05 -4.21
CA GLN A 198 8.74 11.80 -3.61
C GLN A 198 7.21 11.67 -3.62
N GLY A 199 6.53 12.42 -4.51
CA GLY A 199 5.09 12.44 -4.69
C GLY A 199 4.33 13.43 -3.81
N ALA A 200 5.00 14.32 -3.08
CA ALA A 200 4.34 15.33 -2.24
C ALA A 200 3.46 16.28 -3.05
N GLY A 201 3.92 16.72 -4.23
CA GLY A 201 3.14 17.52 -5.16
C GLY A 201 1.90 16.80 -5.69
N HIS A 202 2.01 15.48 -5.90
CA HIS A 202 0.89 14.66 -6.33
C HIS A 202 -0.18 14.55 -5.23
N PHE A 203 0.22 14.29 -3.96
CA PHE A 203 -0.69 14.35 -2.81
C PHE A 203 -1.43 15.68 -2.73
N ARG A 204 -0.68 16.79 -2.77
CA ARG A 204 -1.26 18.14 -2.76
C ARG A 204 -2.29 18.32 -3.87
N SER A 205 -1.97 17.87 -5.08
CA SER A 205 -2.86 17.99 -6.24
C SER A 205 -4.16 17.22 -6.03
N VAL A 206 -4.10 15.98 -5.51
CA VAL A 206 -5.29 15.16 -5.21
C VAL A 206 -6.16 15.83 -4.14
N VAL A 207 -5.56 16.28 -3.02
CA VAL A 207 -6.29 16.96 -1.94
C VAL A 207 -6.99 18.22 -2.45
N GLN A 208 -6.27 19.06 -3.20
CA GLN A 208 -6.84 20.29 -3.76
C GLN A 208 -7.97 20.02 -4.75
N LYS A 209 -7.88 19.00 -5.60
CA LYS A 209 -8.94 18.59 -6.51
C LYS A 209 -10.19 18.10 -5.78
N LEU A 210 -10.02 17.32 -4.71
CA LEU A 210 -11.12 16.90 -3.85
C LEU A 210 -11.84 18.10 -3.23
N LYS A 211 -11.10 19.00 -2.58
CA LYS A 211 -11.66 20.20 -1.94
C LYS A 211 -12.27 21.20 -2.96
N GLN A 212 -11.79 21.20 -4.21
CA GLN A 212 -12.41 21.99 -5.29
C GLN A 212 -13.77 21.45 -5.71
N LYS A 213 -13.92 20.09 -5.77
CA LYS A 213 -15.19 19.45 -6.14
C LYS A 213 -16.20 19.44 -5.00
N ASP A 214 -15.73 19.23 -3.78
CA ASP A 214 -16.51 19.28 -2.56
C ASP A 214 -15.72 19.91 -1.42
N PRO A 215 -15.97 21.19 -1.10
CA PRO A 215 -15.27 21.87 0.00
C PRO A 215 -15.52 21.26 1.39
N ASN A 216 -16.61 20.49 1.57
CA ASN A 216 -16.97 19.92 2.86
C ASN A 216 -16.42 18.52 3.09
N ILE A 217 -15.87 17.88 2.03
CA ILE A 217 -15.28 16.55 2.19
C ILE A 217 -14.10 16.58 3.14
N LEU A 218 -14.08 15.64 4.09
CA LEU A 218 -12.95 15.47 4.99
C LEU A 218 -11.91 14.55 4.35
N VAL A 219 -10.66 14.99 4.31
CA VAL A 219 -9.56 14.29 3.66
C VAL A 219 -8.49 13.89 4.67
N GLU A 220 -8.32 12.59 4.85
CA GLU A 220 -7.16 12.01 5.55
C GLU A 220 -6.11 11.61 4.51
N ALA A 221 -4.86 12.03 4.68
CA ALA A 221 -3.74 11.57 3.86
C ALA A 221 -2.77 10.75 4.70
N LEU A 222 -2.66 9.44 4.42
CA LEU A 222 -1.64 8.56 4.96
C LEU A 222 -0.40 8.63 4.06
N THR A 223 0.58 9.41 4.50
CA THR A 223 1.75 9.79 3.72
C THR A 223 2.97 8.92 4.00
N PRO A 224 3.93 8.82 3.07
CA PRO A 224 5.28 8.37 3.35
C PRO A 224 6.02 9.37 4.25
N ASP A 225 7.25 9.02 4.65
CA ASP A 225 8.11 9.88 5.46
C ASP A 225 8.90 10.93 4.65
N PHE A 226 8.76 10.92 3.32
CA PHE A 226 9.49 11.79 2.39
C PHE A 226 11.01 11.84 2.71
N ARG A 227 11.62 10.72 3.12
CA ARG A 227 13.03 10.62 3.55
C ARG A 227 13.44 11.64 4.63
N GLY A 228 12.46 12.18 5.37
CA GLY A 228 12.68 13.22 6.36
C GLY A 228 12.85 14.63 5.78
N GLU A 229 12.54 14.85 4.50
CA GLU A 229 12.57 16.17 3.88
C GLU A 229 11.34 16.99 4.33
N LEU A 230 11.51 17.78 5.39
CA LEU A 230 10.43 18.49 6.06
C LEU A 230 9.70 19.49 5.16
N GLY A 231 10.35 20.06 4.16
CA GLY A 231 9.70 20.92 3.17
C GLY A 231 8.63 20.20 2.34
N LEU A 232 8.78 18.90 2.11
CA LEU A 232 7.76 18.07 1.44
C LEU A 232 6.61 17.75 2.39
N VAL A 233 6.89 17.57 3.68
CA VAL A 233 5.86 17.46 4.72
C VAL A 233 5.03 18.74 4.78
N ASP A 234 5.66 19.91 4.78
CA ASP A 234 5.00 21.22 4.77
C ASP A 234 4.04 21.36 3.57
N LEU A 235 4.50 20.94 2.39
CA LEU A 235 3.73 21.01 1.16
C LEU A 235 2.41 20.24 1.25
N VAL A 236 2.43 19.07 1.90
CA VAL A 236 1.24 18.24 2.07
C VAL A 236 0.40 18.73 3.25
N ALA A 237 1.02 19.08 4.39
CA ALA A 237 0.31 19.56 5.59
C ALA A 237 -0.49 20.86 5.34
N THR A 238 -0.07 21.66 4.36
CA THR A 238 -0.75 22.91 3.96
C THR A 238 -1.64 22.76 2.73
N SER A 239 -1.90 21.55 2.25
CA SER A 239 -2.70 21.31 1.04
C SER A 239 -4.20 21.52 1.22
N GLY A 240 -4.69 21.61 2.46
CA GLY A 240 -6.11 21.70 2.82
C GLY A 240 -6.70 20.37 3.33
N LEU A 241 -5.86 19.40 3.65
CA LEU A 241 -6.30 18.15 4.29
C LEU A 241 -6.72 18.39 5.75
N ASP A 242 -7.52 17.46 6.29
CA ASP A 242 -8.05 17.55 7.66
C ASP A 242 -7.27 16.65 8.63
N VAL A 243 -6.75 15.53 8.14
CA VAL A 243 -5.96 14.57 8.92
C VAL A 243 -4.68 14.21 8.17
N TYR A 244 -3.53 14.44 8.79
CA TYR A 244 -2.24 13.98 8.32
C TYR A 244 -1.87 12.69 9.06
N ALA A 245 -1.88 11.59 8.38
CA ALA A 245 -1.48 10.30 8.92
C ALA A 245 -0.09 9.90 8.43
N HIS A 246 0.74 9.41 9.33
CA HIS A 246 2.02 8.78 9.03
C HIS A 246 2.27 7.63 9.99
N ASN A 247 2.35 6.40 9.48
CA ASN A 247 2.48 5.23 10.32
C ASN A 247 3.92 5.01 10.81
N VAL A 248 4.10 4.89 12.12
CA VAL A 248 5.36 4.45 12.73
C VAL A 248 5.53 2.94 12.60
N GLU A 249 4.43 2.21 12.44
CA GLU A 249 4.30 0.77 12.18
C GLU A 249 4.71 -0.15 13.32
N THR A 250 5.77 0.15 14.05
CA THR A 250 6.26 -0.66 15.18
C THR A 250 7.13 0.18 16.11
N VAL A 251 7.44 -0.36 17.28
CA VAL A 251 8.30 0.25 18.29
C VAL A 251 9.74 0.45 17.81
N GLU A 252 10.48 1.37 18.41
CA GLU A 252 11.83 1.77 17.97
C GLU A 252 12.76 0.57 17.76
N ARG A 253 12.85 -0.32 18.75
CA ARG A 253 13.74 -1.48 18.75
C ARG A 253 13.52 -2.40 17.54
N LEU A 254 12.31 -2.47 16.99
CA LEU A 254 11.95 -3.35 15.90
C LEU A 254 12.02 -2.70 14.51
N GLN A 255 12.20 -1.39 14.40
CA GLN A 255 12.19 -0.63 13.14
C GLN A 255 13.04 -1.27 12.04
N LYS A 256 14.33 -1.50 12.32
CA LYS A 256 15.29 -2.06 11.35
C LYS A 256 14.93 -3.44 10.81
N ARG A 257 14.11 -4.18 11.55
CA ARG A 257 13.67 -5.52 11.16
C ARG A 257 12.35 -5.48 10.38
N VAL A 258 11.46 -4.56 10.72
CA VAL A 258 10.09 -4.47 10.25
C VAL A 258 9.99 -3.58 9.02
N ARG A 259 10.55 -2.37 9.08
CA ARG A 259 10.48 -1.38 8.01
C ARG A 259 11.67 -1.47 7.05
N ASP A 260 11.56 -0.81 5.91
CA ASP A 260 12.68 -0.61 5.01
C ASP A 260 13.77 0.23 5.71
N ARG A 261 15.03 0.00 5.36
CA ARG A 261 16.18 0.69 5.98
C ARG A 261 16.17 2.22 5.81
N ARG A 262 15.38 2.75 4.87
CA ARG A 262 15.22 4.19 4.61
C ARG A 262 14.16 4.83 5.50
N ALA A 263 13.33 4.02 6.14
CA ALA A 263 12.36 4.48 7.13
C ALA A 263 12.97 4.37 8.53
N GLY A 264 12.96 5.46 9.27
CA GLY A 264 13.52 5.54 10.62
C GLY A 264 12.49 5.94 11.67
N TYR A 265 12.73 5.57 12.94
CA TYR A 265 11.85 5.93 14.04
C TYR A 265 11.83 7.45 14.25
N GLU A 266 13.01 8.04 14.50
CA GLU A 266 13.18 9.50 14.66
C GLU A 266 12.69 10.29 13.44
N GLN A 267 12.90 9.73 12.24
CA GLN A 267 12.38 10.34 11.01
C GLN A 267 10.86 10.41 11.03
N SER A 268 10.19 9.34 11.47
CA SER A 268 8.72 9.33 11.59
C SER A 268 8.21 10.29 12.67
N MET A 269 8.90 10.37 13.81
CA MET A 269 8.58 11.34 14.87
C MET A 269 8.75 12.77 14.37
N SER A 270 9.82 13.06 13.65
CA SER A 270 10.06 14.40 13.08
C SER A 270 9.01 14.81 12.05
N VAL A 271 8.52 13.87 11.22
CA VAL A 271 7.41 14.11 10.28
C VAL A 271 6.14 14.51 11.04
N LEU A 272 5.73 13.72 12.04
CA LEU A 272 4.51 13.98 12.81
C LEU A 272 4.58 15.32 13.58
N ARG A 273 5.71 15.59 14.23
CA ARG A 273 5.97 16.87 14.91
C ARG A 273 5.90 18.04 13.93
N ARG A 274 6.54 17.90 12.75
CA ARG A 274 6.57 18.97 11.75
C ARG A 274 5.19 19.40 11.29
N VAL A 275 4.28 18.47 11.12
CA VAL A 275 2.88 18.80 10.77
C VAL A 275 2.26 19.73 11.79
N LYS A 276 2.47 19.49 13.09
CA LYS A 276 1.95 20.36 14.17
C LYS A 276 2.59 21.74 14.20
N GLU A 277 3.88 21.82 13.90
CA GLU A 277 4.60 23.10 13.79
C GLU A 277 4.07 23.97 12.65
N VAL A 278 3.68 23.37 11.53
CA VAL A 278 3.25 24.07 10.31
C VAL A 278 1.75 24.33 10.30
N ASN A 279 0.96 23.40 10.82
CA ASN A 279 -0.50 23.46 10.82
C ASN A 279 -1.08 22.73 12.03
N ASP A 280 -1.27 23.44 13.13
CA ASP A 280 -1.76 22.90 14.41
C ASP A 280 -3.23 22.46 14.37
N ILE A 281 -3.99 22.88 13.35
CA ILE A 281 -5.39 22.51 13.16
C ILE A 281 -5.51 21.10 12.63
N VAL A 282 -4.63 20.72 11.70
CA VAL A 282 -4.61 19.38 11.13
C VAL A 282 -4.41 18.35 12.24
N LEU A 283 -5.26 17.34 12.28
CA LEU A 283 -5.09 16.22 13.19
C LEU A 283 -3.93 15.34 12.72
N THR A 284 -3.03 15.01 13.63
CA THR A 284 -1.96 14.04 13.36
C THR A 284 -2.39 12.64 13.80
N LYS A 285 -2.10 11.65 12.97
CA LYS A 285 -2.50 10.25 13.20
C LYS A 285 -1.37 9.29 12.90
N THR A 286 -1.26 8.24 13.72
CA THR A 286 -0.30 7.15 13.48
C THR A 286 -0.89 5.79 13.81
N SER A 287 -0.17 4.74 13.40
CA SER A 287 -0.56 3.35 13.65
C SER A 287 0.61 2.50 14.10
N LEU A 288 0.35 1.60 15.04
CA LEU A 288 1.25 0.55 15.48
C LEU A 288 0.63 -0.83 15.23
N MET A 289 1.42 -1.72 14.64
CA MET A 289 1.09 -3.13 14.51
C MET A 289 1.66 -3.91 15.68
N LEU A 290 0.81 -4.68 16.38
CA LEU A 290 1.19 -5.53 17.48
C LEU A 290 1.34 -7.00 17.07
N GLY A 291 2.17 -7.74 17.82
CA GLY A 291 2.45 -9.16 17.59
C GLY A 291 3.70 -9.43 16.75
N LEU A 292 4.61 -8.46 16.67
CA LEU A 292 5.91 -8.56 16.00
C LEU A 292 7.06 -8.92 16.96
N GLY A 293 6.79 -8.89 18.30
CA GLY A 293 7.72 -9.22 19.39
C GLY A 293 8.18 -7.99 20.17
N GLU A 294 7.38 -6.95 20.19
CA GLU A 294 7.43 -5.81 21.10
C GLU A 294 7.10 -6.25 22.54
N THR A 295 7.64 -5.55 23.51
CA THR A 295 7.30 -5.68 24.93
C THR A 295 6.32 -4.58 25.32
N ASP A 296 5.63 -4.75 26.46
CA ASP A 296 4.75 -3.73 27.00
C ASP A 296 5.49 -2.40 27.26
N ASP A 297 6.75 -2.47 27.71
CA ASP A 297 7.57 -1.27 27.93
C ASP A 297 7.97 -0.58 26.61
N ASP A 298 8.26 -1.34 25.54
CA ASP A 298 8.49 -0.77 24.22
C ASP A 298 7.26 0.01 23.71
N ILE A 299 6.04 -0.53 23.95
CA ILE A 299 4.79 0.10 23.53
C ILE A 299 4.55 1.39 24.32
N ARG A 300 4.74 1.36 25.67
CA ARG A 300 4.60 2.55 26.52
C ARG A 300 5.56 3.66 26.14
N ALA A 301 6.86 3.33 25.97
CA ALA A 301 7.84 4.29 25.51
C ALA A 301 7.46 4.92 24.17
N THR A 302 6.98 4.10 23.22
CA THR A 302 6.51 4.61 21.94
C THR A 302 5.29 5.53 22.06
N MET A 303 4.34 5.24 22.96
CA MET A 303 3.18 6.12 23.21
C MET A 303 3.62 7.46 23.83
N GLU A 304 4.57 7.44 24.76
CA GLU A 304 5.15 8.65 25.38
C GLU A 304 5.87 9.51 24.34
N ASP A 305 6.69 8.89 23.47
CA ASP A 305 7.35 9.57 22.37
C ASP A 305 6.35 10.22 21.41
N LEU A 306 5.29 9.50 21.04
CA LEU A 306 4.23 10.03 20.17
C LEU A 306 3.51 11.23 20.82
N ARG A 307 3.22 11.16 22.13
CA ARG A 307 2.61 12.30 22.85
C ARG A 307 3.56 13.48 22.96
N SER A 308 4.87 13.22 23.16
CA SER A 308 5.90 14.27 23.16
C SER A 308 6.03 15.00 21.81
N ASN A 309 5.60 14.35 20.74
CA ASN A 309 5.53 14.92 19.38
C ASN A 309 4.10 15.40 19.02
N ASP A 310 3.22 15.56 20.01
CA ASP A 310 1.86 16.09 19.91
C ASP A 310 0.95 15.35 18.91
N VAL A 311 1.08 14.02 18.85
CA VAL A 311 0.23 13.16 18.01
C VAL A 311 -1.17 13.07 18.62
N ASP A 312 -2.19 13.39 17.81
CA ASP A 312 -3.60 13.43 18.26
C ASP A 312 -4.25 12.04 18.30
N VAL A 313 -3.99 11.20 17.29
CA VAL A 313 -4.72 9.94 17.06
C VAL A 313 -3.78 8.76 16.95
N LEU A 314 -4.07 7.70 17.70
CA LEU A 314 -3.29 6.46 17.67
C LEU A 314 -4.18 5.26 17.33
N THR A 315 -3.69 4.37 16.46
CA THR A 315 -4.37 3.11 16.20
C THR A 315 -3.47 1.92 16.50
N PHE A 316 -4.03 0.90 17.17
CA PHE A 316 -3.38 -0.38 17.40
C PHE A 316 -4.11 -1.49 16.65
N GLY A 317 -3.37 -2.27 15.86
CA GLY A 317 -3.91 -3.40 15.13
C GLY A 317 -3.00 -4.63 15.16
N GLN A 318 -3.57 -5.82 15.05
CA GLN A 318 -2.78 -7.05 14.99
C GLN A 318 -2.02 -7.13 13.66
N TYR A 319 -0.71 -7.37 13.71
CA TYR A 319 0.04 -7.77 12.53
C TYR A 319 -0.46 -9.13 12.01
N LEU A 320 -0.84 -9.16 10.74
CA LEU A 320 -1.23 -10.39 10.05
C LEU A 320 -0.25 -10.66 8.91
N GLN A 321 0.42 -11.80 8.96
CA GLN A 321 1.41 -12.18 7.95
C GLN A 321 0.76 -12.36 6.57
N PRO A 322 1.10 -11.53 5.55
CA PRO A 322 0.43 -11.61 4.24
C PRO A 322 0.81 -12.89 3.46
N SER A 323 2.04 -13.36 3.60
CA SER A 323 2.52 -14.60 3.02
C SER A 323 3.72 -15.17 3.81
N ARG A 324 4.07 -16.43 3.57
CA ARG A 324 5.22 -17.09 4.21
C ARG A 324 6.58 -16.40 4.00
N ARG A 325 6.66 -15.45 3.09
CA ARG A 325 7.89 -14.68 2.80
C ARG A 325 8.05 -13.46 3.70
N HIS A 326 6.96 -13.01 4.32
CA HIS A 326 6.92 -11.86 5.23
C HIS A 326 7.29 -12.28 6.65
N LEU A 327 7.40 -11.31 7.55
CA LEU A 327 7.69 -11.56 8.95
C LEU A 327 6.66 -12.52 9.56
N PRO A 328 7.09 -13.54 10.32
CA PRO A 328 6.16 -14.38 11.04
C PRO A 328 5.52 -13.60 12.19
N VAL A 329 4.24 -13.85 12.44
CA VAL A 329 3.57 -13.39 13.66
C VAL A 329 4.25 -14.04 14.85
N LYS A 330 4.59 -13.25 15.85
CA LYS A 330 5.19 -13.72 17.11
C LYS A 330 4.14 -14.08 18.12
N GLU A 331 3.07 -13.29 18.15
CA GLU A 331 1.98 -13.44 19.08
C GLU A 331 0.68 -12.92 18.45
N TYR A 332 -0.44 -13.53 18.81
CA TYR A 332 -1.76 -12.97 18.58
C TYR A 332 -2.24 -12.34 19.88
N VAL A 333 -2.19 -11.01 19.91
CA VAL A 333 -2.64 -10.19 21.05
C VAL A 333 -4.15 -10.37 21.24
N THR A 334 -4.60 -10.54 22.46
CA THR A 334 -6.01 -10.75 22.76
C THR A 334 -6.83 -9.45 22.65
N PRO A 335 -8.15 -9.52 22.40
CA PRO A 335 -9.00 -8.33 22.40
C PRO A 335 -8.94 -7.53 23.69
N GLU A 336 -8.86 -8.22 24.84
CA GLU A 336 -8.76 -7.60 26.16
C GLU A 336 -7.47 -6.78 26.28
N LYS A 337 -6.34 -7.31 25.77
CA LYS A 337 -5.07 -6.59 25.81
C LYS A 337 -5.07 -5.37 24.87
N PHE A 338 -5.79 -5.45 23.74
CA PHE A 338 -6.03 -4.27 22.89
C PHE A 338 -6.84 -3.20 23.62
N ASP A 339 -7.84 -3.59 24.44
CA ASP A 339 -8.62 -2.65 25.23
C ASP A 339 -7.78 -2.01 26.35
N GLU A 340 -6.89 -2.77 26.99
CA GLU A 340 -5.92 -2.22 27.96
C GLU A 340 -5.06 -1.12 27.30
N TRP A 341 -4.52 -1.37 26.11
CA TRP A 341 -3.73 -0.38 25.37
C TRP A 341 -4.55 0.86 24.98
N ARG A 342 -5.82 0.69 24.67
CA ARG A 342 -6.73 1.82 24.41
C ARG A 342 -6.83 2.70 25.65
N VAL A 343 -7.11 2.11 26.81
CA VAL A 343 -7.26 2.84 28.09
C VAL A 343 -5.97 3.54 28.48
N GLU A 344 -4.81 2.87 28.37
CA GLU A 344 -3.50 3.48 28.67
C GLU A 344 -3.20 4.67 27.74
N ALA A 345 -3.47 4.54 26.45
CA ALA A 345 -3.24 5.61 25.48
C ALA A 345 -4.20 6.80 25.71
N GLU A 346 -5.48 6.56 25.99
CA GLU A 346 -6.45 7.61 26.34
C GLU A 346 -6.00 8.37 27.61
N ALA A 347 -5.49 7.65 28.61
CA ALA A 347 -4.95 8.26 29.83
C ALA A 347 -3.69 9.12 29.58
N LEU A 348 -2.89 8.81 28.57
CA LEU A 348 -1.77 9.63 28.12
C LEU A 348 -2.19 10.90 27.34
N GLY A 349 -3.48 11.05 27.01
CA GLY A 349 -4.04 12.24 26.38
C GLY A 349 -4.10 12.20 24.85
N PHE A 350 -4.09 11.02 24.22
CA PHE A 350 -4.48 10.92 22.82
C PHE A 350 -5.97 11.30 22.70
N LYS A 351 -6.30 12.11 21.69
CA LYS A 351 -7.69 12.58 21.49
C LYS A 351 -8.62 11.48 21.01
N TYR A 352 -8.06 10.51 20.27
CA TYR A 352 -8.78 9.32 19.85
C TYR A 352 -7.83 8.14 19.75
N VAL A 353 -8.30 6.98 20.20
CA VAL A 353 -7.58 5.71 20.13
C VAL A 353 -8.49 4.63 19.55
N ALA A 354 -8.13 4.10 18.39
CA ALA A 354 -8.75 2.90 17.86
C ALA A 354 -7.85 1.70 18.15
N SER A 355 -8.31 0.74 18.91
CA SER A 355 -7.52 -0.42 19.31
C SER A 355 -8.32 -1.71 19.17
N GLY A 356 -7.75 -2.71 18.50
CA GLY A 356 -8.39 -4.00 18.34
C GLY A 356 -7.71 -4.90 17.32
N PRO A 357 -7.97 -6.22 17.39
CA PRO A 357 -7.30 -7.20 16.53
C PRO A 357 -7.47 -6.96 15.02
N MET A 358 -8.61 -6.42 14.62
CA MET A 358 -8.94 -6.14 13.21
C MET A 358 -8.72 -4.66 12.83
N VAL A 359 -8.35 -3.79 13.76
CA VAL A 359 -8.07 -2.38 13.47
C VAL A 359 -6.90 -2.23 12.48
N ARG A 360 -7.02 -1.27 11.58
CA ARG A 360 -6.00 -0.83 10.61
C ARG A 360 -5.90 0.69 10.66
N SER A 361 -4.84 1.25 10.12
CA SER A 361 -4.65 2.71 10.13
C SER A 361 -5.84 3.48 9.54
N SER A 362 -6.53 2.92 8.56
CA SER A 362 -7.73 3.51 7.94
C SER A 362 -9.05 2.85 8.36
N TYR A 363 -9.03 1.93 9.35
CA TYR A 363 -10.23 1.24 9.78
C TYR A 363 -11.20 2.23 10.43
N LYS A 364 -12.43 2.26 9.88
CA LYS A 364 -13.49 3.16 10.34
C LYS A 364 -13.04 4.63 10.50
N ALA A 365 -12.11 5.08 9.63
CA ALA A 365 -11.54 6.43 9.71
C ALA A 365 -12.58 7.55 9.58
N GLY A 366 -13.69 7.28 8.88
CA GLY A 366 -14.82 8.20 8.72
C GLY A 366 -15.85 8.16 9.85
N GLU A 367 -15.59 7.44 10.95
CA GLU A 367 -16.53 7.39 12.06
C GLU A 367 -16.82 8.76 12.68
N PHE A 368 -17.99 8.86 13.24
CA PHE A 368 -18.59 10.07 13.83
C PHE A 368 -17.62 10.85 14.73
N PHE A 369 -16.72 10.16 15.43
CA PHE A 369 -15.82 10.77 16.37
C PHE A 369 -14.75 11.67 15.72
N LEU A 370 -14.07 11.20 14.65
CA LEU A 370 -13.09 12.02 13.92
C LEU A 370 -13.77 13.23 13.26
N LYS A 371 -14.96 13.04 12.69
CA LYS A 371 -15.76 14.14 12.14
C LYS A 371 -16.07 15.20 13.19
N ASN A 372 -16.39 14.80 14.42
CA ASN A 372 -16.67 15.73 15.50
C ASN A 372 -15.41 16.45 16.01
N LEU A 373 -14.30 15.75 16.17
CA LEU A 373 -13.02 16.37 16.54
C LEU A 373 -12.56 17.45 15.55
N ILE A 374 -12.75 17.19 14.25
CA ILE A 374 -12.42 18.16 13.21
C ILE A 374 -13.30 19.39 13.33
N LYS A 375 -14.62 19.20 13.46
CA LYS A 375 -15.58 20.31 13.63
C LYS A 375 -15.34 21.12 14.91
N GLU A 376 -14.99 20.48 16.02
CA GLU A 376 -14.63 21.14 17.27
C GLU A 376 -13.38 22.03 17.11
N LYS A 377 -12.35 21.54 16.43
CA LYS A 377 -11.15 22.33 16.13
C LYS A 377 -11.43 23.52 15.22
N GLU A 378 -12.24 23.33 14.19
CA GLU A 378 -12.65 24.42 13.29
C GLU A 378 -13.45 25.50 14.04
N ALA A 379 -14.41 25.08 14.89
CA ALA A 379 -15.20 25.98 15.69
C ALA A 379 -14.35 26.75 16.71
N ALA A 380 -13.39 26.09 17.36
CA ALA A 380 -12.46 26.73 18.29
C ALA A 380 -11.58 27.78 17.58
N LYS A 381 -11.13 27.50 16.36
CA LYS A 381 -10.37 28.47 15.57
C LYS A 381 -11.20 29.66 15.13
N ALA A 382 -12.42 29.43 14.69
CA ALA A 382 -13.34 30.53 14.31
C ALA A 382 -13.61 31.47 15.50
N ALA A 383 -13.71 30.93 16.72
CA ALA A 383 -13.92 31.69 17.94
C ALA A 383 -12.69 32.55 18.36
N VAL A 384 -11.48 32.15 17.97
CA VAL A 384 -10.24 32.89 18.27
C VAL A 384 -9.95 33.97 17.23
N SER A 385 -10.45 33.82 16.00
CA SER A 385 -10.22 34.72 14.87
C SER A 385 -11.31 35.78 14.67
N GLY A 386 -12.41 35.77 15.45
CA GLY A 386 -13.45 36.78 15.51
C GLY A 386 -13.40 37.57 16.77
#